data_88aff633f6339132bccfdd514e0398e0
#
_entry.id   88aff633f6339132bccfdd514e0398e0
#
_cell.length_a   1.000
_cell.length_b   1.000
_cell.length_c   1.000
_cell.angle_alpha   90.00
_cell.angle_beta   90.00
_cell.angle_gamma   90.00
#
_symmetry.space_group_name_H-M   'P 1'
#
loop_
_entity.id
_entity.type
_entity.pdbx_description
1 polymer ?
#
loop_
_entity_poly.entity_id
_entity_poly.type
_entity_poly.pdbx_seq_one_letter_code
_entity_poly.pdbx_strand_id
1 'polypeptide(L)'
;VAVVCFGCATISPYSETAYQQATSLKVDSLALMAKATEPYAQHQGEVEALRLKLDKAYEYANGLPKNQLAARQWEILKDPSRHLLGGFLSRWQQKSILSPAYIADKQIQVGAAFDQIIGLESGKIKPSELK
;
A
#
# COMPACT_ATOMS: atom_id res chain seq x y z
N VAL A 1 -37.79 21.22 12.78
CA VAL A 1 -37.16 20.08 13.45
C VAL A 1 -35.85 19.79 12.76
N ALA A 2 -34.75 20.13 13.40
CA ALA A 2 -33.44 19.80 12.86
C ALA A 2 -33.18 18.30 13.10
N VAL A 3 -33.08 17.54 12.03
CA VAL A 3 -32.60 16.16 12.11
C VAL A 3 -31.07 16.24 12.16
N VAL A 4 -30.51 16.06 13.33
CA VAL A 4 -29.06 15.97 13.47
C VAL A 4 -28.67 14.54 13.19
N CYS A 5 -28.14 14.32 12.01
CA CYS A 5 -27.58 13.01 11.66
C CYS A 5 -26.17 12.94 12.23
N PHE A 6 -26.00 12.26 13.34
CA PHE A 6 -24.69 11.95 13.90
C PHE A 6 -24.12 10.72 13.21
N GLY A 7 -23.72 10.88 11.97
CA GLY A 7 -22.89 9.89 11.34
C GLY A 7 -21.43 10.13 11.70
N CYS A 8 -20.90 9.48 12.70
CA CYS A 8 -19.47 9.37 12.89
C CYS A 8 -18.90 8.43 11.83
N ALA A 9 -18.84 8.89 10.59
CA ALA A 9 -18.12 8.17 9.55
C ALA A 9 -16.62 8.30 9.84
N THR A 10 -16.00 7.22 10.30
CA THR A 10 -14.57 7.14 10.58
C THR A 10 -13.76 6.85 9.33
N ILE A 11 -14.42 6.60 8.20
CA ILE A 11 -13.82 6.38 6.89
C ILE A 11 -14.50 7.29 5.85
N SER A 12 -13.75 7.62 4.80
CA SER A 12 -14.24 8.40 3.67
C SER A 12 -15.38 7.64 2.95
N PRO A 13 -16.30 8.36 2.29
CA PRO A 13 -17.18 7.73 1.31
C PRO A 13 -16.38 6.95 0.26
N TYR A 14 -16.99 5.92 -0.33
CA TYR A 14 -16.38 5.10 -1.35
C TYR A 14 -15.81 5.97 -2.48
N SER A 15 -14.56 5.71 -2.84
CA SER A 15 -13.90 6.30 -4.00
C SER A 15 -13.46 5.16 -4.93
N GLU A 16 -14.02 5.12 -6.12
CA GLU A 16 -13.62 4.14 -7.14
C GLU A 16 -12.14 4.31 -7.52
N THR A 17 -11.68 5.54 -7.63
CA THR A 17 -10.27 5.84 -7.92
C THR A 17 -9.34 5.29 -6.86
N ALA A 18 -9.63 5.52 -5.58
CA ALA A 18 -8.83 5.01 -4.47
C ALA A 18 -8.81 3.48 -4.45
N TYR A 19 -9.95 2.85 -4.69
CA TYR A 19 -10.07 1.41 -4.76
C TYR A 19 -9.26 0.82 -5.93
N GLN A 20 -9.38 1.41 -7.12
CA GLN A 20 -8.65 0.96 -8.31
C GLN A 20 -7.14 1.15 -8.16
N GLN A 21 -6.69 2.26 -7.57
CA GLN A 21 -5.28 2.48 -7.28
C GLN A 21 -4.74 1.40 -6.34
N ALA A 22 -5.45 1.09 -5.27
CA ALA A 22 -5.01 0.10 -4.30
C ALA A 22 -4.91 -1.31 -4.92
N THR A 23 -5.91 -1.73 -5.69
CA THR A 23 -5.91 -3.05 -6.34
C THR A 23 -4.83 -3.16 -7.40
N SER A 24 -4.66 -2.13 -8.22
CA SER A 24 -3.63 -2.09 -9.27
C SER A 24 -2.22 -2.10 -8.66
N LEU A 25 -1.98 -1.30 -7.65
CA LEU A 25 -0.66 -1.23 -6.99
C LEU A 25 -0.32 -2.50 -6.23
N LYS A 26 -1.30 -3.21 -5.68
CA LYS A 26 -1.06 -4.54 -5.11
C LYS A 26 -0.46 -5.49 -6.15
N VAL A 27 -1.10 -5.58 -7.31
CA VAL A 27 -0.65 -6.47 -8.39
C VAL A 27 0.74 -6.06 -8.90
N ASP A 28 0.93 -4.78 -9.20
CA ASP A 28 2.21 -4.24 -9.68
C ASP A 28 3.34 -4.49 -8.68
N SER A 29 3.06 -4.26 -7.39
CA SER A 29 4.05 -4.43 -6.33
C SER A 29 4.48 -5.88 -6.16
N LEU A 30 3.53 -6.81 -6.10
CA LEU A 30 3.83 -8.23 -5.96
C LEU A 30 4.58 -8.76 -7.18
N ALA A 31 4.23 -8.29 -8.38
CA ALA A 31 4.94 -8.66 -9.62
C ALA A 31 6.38 -8.15 -9.62
N LEU A 32 6.62 -6.92 -9.19
CA LEU A 32 7.98 -6.38 -9.10
C LEU A 32 8.79 -7.09 -8.03
N MET A 33 8.20 -7.39 -6.88
CA MET A 33 8.86 -8.14 -5.80
C MET A 33 9.36 -9.50 -6.30
N ALA A 34 8.60 -10.18 -7.16
CA ALA A 34 9.00 -11.46 -7.73
C ALA A 34 10.30 -11.38 -8.54
N LYS A 35 10.65 -10.21 -9.05
CA LYS A 35 11.88 -9.98 -9.82
C LYS A 35 13.12 -9.77 -8.95
N ALA A 36 12.98 -9.77 -7.63
CA ALA A 36 14.07 -9.44 -6.71
C ALA A 36 15.11 -10.58 -6.56
N THR A 37 14.94 -11.70 -7.23
CA THR A 37 16.00 -12.70 -7.46
C THR A 37 17.03 -12.23 -8.48
N GLU A 38 16.72 -11.16 -9.23
CA GLU A 38 17.61 -10.53 -10.20
C GLU A 38 18.26 -9.29 -9.59
N PRO A 39 19.41 -8.84 -10.15
CA PRO A 39 20.09 -7.64 -9.62
C PRO A 39 19.20 -6.39 -9.64
N TYR A 40 19.18 -5.68 -8.54
CA TYR A 40 18.42 -4.43 -8.40
C TYR A 40 18.69 -3.44 -9.54
N ALA A 41 19.95 -3.34 -9.97
CA ALA A 41 20.34 -2.41 -11.03
C ALA A 41 19.59 -2.64 -12.34
N GLN A 42 19.12 -3.86 -12.61
CA GLN A 42 18.32 -4.18 -13.80
C GLN A 42 16.88 -3.69 -13.70
N HIS A 43 16.41 -3.37 -12.49
CA HIS A 43 15.02 -3.00 -12.20
C HIS A 43 14.88 -1.65 -11.52
N GLN A 44 15.96 -0.87 -11.46
CA GLN A 44 15.97 0.42 -10.75
C GLN A 44 14.86 1.36 -11.28
N GLY A 45 14.69 1.45 -12.59
CA GLY A 45 13.65 2.30 -13.19
C GLY A 45 12.24 1.86 -12.80
N GLU A 46 11.98 0.55 -12.74
CA GLU A 46 10.69 0.00 -12.30
C GLU A 46 10.42 0.29 -10.82
N VAL A 47 11.46 0.20 -9.98
CA VAL A 47 11.35 0.52 -8.55
C VAL A 47 11.04 2.00 -8.35
N GLU A 48 11.75 2.88 -9.04
CA GLU A 48 11.52 4.33 -8.94
C GLU A 48 10.10 4.69 -9.41
N ALA A 49 9.64 4.09 -10.51
CA ALA A 49 8.27 4.28 -10.99
C ALA A 49 7.23 3.80 -9.98
N LEU A 50 7.46 2.66 -9.34
CA LEU A 50 6.55 2.15 -8.30
C LEU A 50 6.53 3.07 -7.08
N ARG A 51 7.68 3.53 -6.61
CA ARG A 51 7.75 4.48 -5.49
C ARG A 51 6.95 5.75 -5.78
N LEU A 52 7.05 6.27 -6.99
CA LEU A 52 6.27 7.46 -7.39
C LEU A 52 4.77 7.19 -7.38
N LYS A 53 4.33 6.02 -7.86
CA LYS A 53 2.92 5.62 -7.81
C LYS A 53 2.40 5.47 -6.37
N LEU A 54 3.22 4.93 -5.48
CA LEU A 54 2.89 4.81 -4.05
C LEU A 54 2.74 6.19 -3.40
N ASP A 55 3.63 7.12 -3.72
CA ASP A 55 3.54 8.50 -3.23
C ASP A 55 2.26 9.18 -3.72
N LYS A 56 1.91 9.02 -5.00
CA LYS A 56 0.66 9.55 -5.56
C LYS A 56 -0.58 8.94 -4.90
N ALA A 57 -0.58 7.63 -4.64
CA ALA A 57 -1.68 6.97 -3.97
C ALA A 57 -1.84 7.46 -2.53
N TYR A 58 -0.74 7.65 -1.81
CA TYR A 58 -0.76 8.25 -0.48
C TYR A 58 -1.34 9.67 -0.51
N GLU A 59 -0.86 10.53 -1.41
CA GLU A 59 -1.34 11.91 -1.51
C GLU A 59 -2.83 11.95 -1.85
N TYR A 60 -3.29 11.08 -2.74
CA TYR A 60 -4.71 10.97 -3.06
C TYR A 60 -5.53 10.56 -1.84
N ALA A 61 -5.10 9.51 -1.15
CA ALA A 61 -5.79 9.02 0.05
C ALA A 61 -5.80 10.07 1.18
N ASN A 62 -4.68 10.74 1.38
CA ASN A 62 -4.54 11.79 2.41
C ASN A 62 -5.39 13.03 2.10
N GLY A 63 -5.65 13.30 0.81
CA GLY A 63 -6.49 14.41 0.36
C GLY A 63 -7.98 14.14 0.47
N LEU A 64 -8.42 12.89 0.62
CA LEU A 64 -9.84 12.57 0.77
C LEU A 64 -10.33 12.89 2.19
N PRO A 65 -11.55 13.49 2.32
CA PRO A 65 -12.12 13.76 3.64
C PRO A 65 -12.27 12.48 4.47
N LYS A 66 -11.95 12.53 5.77
CA LYS A 66 -12.15 11.43 6.71
C LYS A 66 -11.44 10.13 6.33
N ASN A 67 -10.32 10.22 5.62
CA ASN A 67 -9.60 9.06 5.06
C ASN A 67 -8.25 8.81 5.76
N GLN A 68 -8.06 9.29 6.99
CA GLN A 68 -6.79 9.24 7.70
C GLN A 68 -6.28 7.80 7.93
N LEU A 69 -7.18 6.84 8.14
CA LEU A 69 -6.78 5.46 8.37
C LEU A 69 -6.16 4.84 7.11
N ALA A 70 -6.80 5.02 5.96
CA ALA A 70 -6.24 4.53 4.69
C ALA A 70 -4.92 5.24 4.37
N ALA A 71 -4.86 6.56 4.54
CA ALA A 71 -3.64 7.34 4.34
C ALA A 71 -2.50 6.83 5.24
N ARG A 72 -2.80 6.52 6.50
CA ARG A 72 -1.81 5.97 7.43
C ARG A 72 -1.30 4.60 6.97
N GLN A 73 -2.17 3.75 6.45
CA GLN A 73 -1.76 2.45 5.92
C GLN A 73 -0.83 2.61 4.70
N TRP A 74 -1.12 3.55 3.80
CA TRP A 74 -0.23 3.87 2.68
C TRP A 74 1.14 4.38 3.16
N GLU A 75 1.15 5.25 4.16
CA GLU A 75 2.39 5.77 4.75
C GLU A 75 3.27 4.65 5.29
N ILE A 76 2.69 3.72 6.04
CA ILE A 76 3.40 2.57 6.59
C ILE A 76 3.92 1.66 5.48
N LEU A 77 3.10 1.38 4.46
CA LEU A 77 3.44 0.50 3.35
C LEU A 77 4.64 1.02 2.54
N LYS A 78 4.66 2.32 2.25
CA LYS A 78 5.68 2.93 1.39
C LYS A 78 6.97 3.34 2.12
N ASP A 79 6.98 3.37 3.44
CA ASP A 79 8.11 3.87 4.23
C ASP A 79 9.33 2.96 4.08
N PRO A 80 10.45 3.48 3.54
CA PRO A 80 11.67 2.68 3.35
C PRO A 80 12.33 2.24 4.66
N SER A 81 12.03 2.88 5.79
CA SER A 81 12.55 2.50 7.11
C SER A 81 11.75 1.40 7.80
N ARG A 82 10.61 1.01 7.23
CA ARG A 82 9.75 -0.04 7.77
C ARG A 82 9.93 -1.35 7.00
N HIS A 83 9.30 -2.40 7.47
CA HIS A 83 9.51 -3.78 7.00
C HIS A 83 8.49 -4.27 5.96
N LEU A 84 7.68 -3.37 5.38
CA LEU A 84 6.76 -3.71 4.29
C LEU A 84 7.39 -3.39 2.93
N LEU A 85 6.61 -2.90 1.98
CA LEU A 85 7.07 -2.72 0.60
C LEU A 85 8.25 -1.73 0.51
N GLY A 86 8.17 -0.58 1.18
CA GLY A 86 9.26 0.40 1.16
C GLY A 86 10.58 -0.17 1.67
N GLY A 87 10.52 -0.89 2.78
CA GLY A 87 11.69 -1.58 3.34
C GLY A 87 12.21 -2.71 2.47
N PHE A 88 11.31 -3.47 1.82
CA PHE A 88 11.69 -4.51 0.87
C PHE A 88 12.50 -3.94 -0.30
N LEU A 89 12.01 -2.87 -0.91
CA LEU A 89 12.70 -2.21 -2.02
C LEU A 89 14.07 -1.67 -1.61
N SER A 90 14.18 -1.10 -0.41
CA SER A 90 15.45 -0.63 0.15
C SER A 90 16.43 -1.78 0.39
N ARG A 91 15.94 -2.91 0.91
CA ARG A 91 16.78 -4.09 1.13
C ARG A 91 17.27 -4.68 -0.19
N TRP A 92 16.42 -4.75 -1.20
CA TRP A 92 16.80 -5.19 -2.52
C TRP A 92 17.94 -4.32 -3.08
N GLN A 93 17.82 -3.01 -2.96
CA GLN A 93 18.87 -2.07 -3.36
C GLN A 93 20.19 -2.31 -2.62
N GLN A 94 20.14 -2.56 -1.32
CA GLN A 94 21.32 -2.80 -0.50
C GLN A 94 21.99 -4.13 -0.79
N LYS A 95 21.22 -5.18 -1.03
CA LYS A 95 21.70 -6.55 -1.19
C LYS A 95 21.90 -6.95 -2.65
N SER A 96 21.41 -6.19 -3.60
CA SER A 96 21.36 -6.46 -5.03
C SER A 96 20.44 -7.61 -5.42
N ILE A 97 20.48 -8.72 -4.74
CA ILE A 97 19.68 -9.93 -4.99
C ILE A 97 19.11 -10.40 -3.64
N LEU A 98 17.84 -10.82 -3.66
CA LEU A 98 17.17 -11.40 -2.50
C LEU A 98 16.85 -12.87 -2.73
N SER A 99 16.78 -13.64 -1.63
CA SER A 99 16.45 -15.06 -1.72
C SER A 99 14.97 -15.29 -2.05
N PRO A 100 14.62 -16.37 -2.78
CA PRO A 100 13.24 -16.72 -3.06
C PRO A 100 12.38 -16.88 -1.81
N ALA A 101 12.92 -17.46 -0.75
CA ALA A 101 12.19 -17.66 0.52
C ALA A 101 11.85 -16.33 1.19
N TYR A 102 12.80 -15.39 1.22
CA TYR A 102 12.57 -14.05 1.76
C TYR A 102 11.52 -13.30 0.93
N ILE A 103 11.61 -13.36 -0.39
CA ILE A 103 10.65 -12.73 -1.30
C ILE A 103 9.24 -13.27 -1.05
N ALA A 104 9.07 -14.60 -1.00
CA ALA A 104 7.78 -15.23 -0.79
C ALA A 104 7.14 -14.80 0.54
N ASP A 105 7.92 -14.80 1.62
CA ASP A 105 7.46 -14.34 2.94
C ASP A 105 7.01 -12.88 2.91
N LYS A 106 7.81 -12.02 2.30
CA LYS A 106 7.48 -10.59 2.18
C LYS A 106 6.29 -10.32 1.28
N GLN A 107 6.12 -11.09 0.21
CA GLN A 107 4.92 -10.97 -0.64
C GLN A 107 3.64 -11.25 0.14
N ILE A 108 3.64 -12.22 1.06
CA ILE A 108 2.48 -12.49 1.93
C ILE A 108 2.20 -11.27 2.81
N GLN A 109 3.21 -10.70 3.45
CA GLN A 109 3.06 -9.56 4.36
C GLN A 109 2.60 -8.30 3.62
N VAL A 110 3.22 -8.01 2.48
CA VAL A 110 2.86 -6.84 1.66
C VAL A 110 1.47 -7.01 1.05
N GLY A 111 1.14 -8.20 0.58
CA GLY A 111 -0.21 -8.52 0.09
C GLY A 111 -1.27 -8.29 1.15
N ALA A 112 -1.04 -8.74 2.37
CA ALA A 112 -1.96 -8.51 3.50
C ALA A 112 -2.12 -7.02 3.82
N ALA A 113 -1.03 -6.24 3.76
CA ALA A 113 -1.09 -4.79 3.96
C ALA A 113 -1.94 -4.09 2.89
N PHE A 114 -1.77 -4.48 1.62
CA PHE A 114 -2.64 -3.99 0.55
C PHE A 114 -4.10 -4.39 0.75
N ASP A 115 -4.36 -5.61 1.22
CA ASP A 115 -5.74 -6.07 1.46
C ASP A 115 -6.43 -5.24 2.54
N GLN A 116 -5.71 -4.77 3.56
CA GLN A 116 -6.25 -3.83 4.54
C GLN A 116 -6.62 -2.49 3.90
N ILE A 117 -5.76 -1.94 3.05
CA ILE A 117 -6.05 -0.70 2.32
C ILE A 117 -7.28 -0.89 1.41
N ILE A 118 -7.29 -1.96 0.63
CA ILE A 118 -8.40 -2.29 -0.27
C ILE A 118 -9.71 -2.45 0.51
N GLY A 119 -9.65 -3.11 1.66
CA GLY A 119 -10.81 -3.28 2.53
C GLY A 119 -11.35 -1.95 3.06
N LEU A 120 -10.49 -1.04 3.47
CA LEU A 120 -10.88 0.31 3.90
C LEU A 120 -11.48 1.11 2.74
N GLU A 121 -10.81 1.11 1.58
CA GLU A 121 -11.27 1.87 0.41
C GLU A 121 -12.55 1.31 -0.18
N SER A 122 -12.80 0.01 -0.06
CA SER A 122 -14.05 -0.62 -0.50
C SER A 122 -15.17 -0.53 0.52
N GLY A 123 -14.89 -0.06 1.74
CA GLY A 123 -15.86 -0.03 2.84
C GLY A 123 -16.18 -1.38 3.46
N LYS A 124 -15.43 -2.43 3.11
CA LYS A 124 -15.65 -3.78 3.66
C LYS A 124 -15.03 -4.02 5.01
N ILE A 125 -13.95 -3.30 5.33
CA ILE A 125 -13.28 -3.36 6.63
C ILE A 125 -13.69 -2.15 7.45
N LYS A 126 -14.15 -2.39 8.66
CA LYS A 126 -14.38 -1.31 9.63
C LYS A 126 -13.05 -0.95 10.29
N PRO A 127 -12.87 0.32 10.72
CA PRO A 127 -11.63 0.74 11.40
C PRO A 127 -11.26 -0.10 12.60
N SER A 128 -12.24 -0.59 13.35
CA SER A 128 -12.04 -1.45 14.52
C SER A 128 -11.50 -2.85 14.20
N GLU A 129 -11.55 -3.27 12.93
CA GLU A 129 -11.10 -4.58 12.47
C GLU A 129 -9.65 -4.56 11.95
N LEU A 130 -9.00 -3.40 11.92
CA LEU A 130 -7.60 -3.28 11.53
C LEU A 130 -6.69 -3.95 12.57
N LYS A 131 -5.74 -4.72 12.06
CA LYS A 131 -4.72 -5.39 12.89
C LYS A 131 -3.41 -4.62 12.87
#